data_0f1c745e34b3d6e3dbfa3cc53767e5b3
#
_entry.id   0f1c745e34b3d6e3dbfa3cc53767e5b3
#
_cell.length_a   1.000
_cell.length_b   1.000
_cell.length_c   1.000
_cell.angle_alpha   90.00
_cell.angle_beta   90.00
_cell.angle_gamma   90.00
#
_symmetry.space_group_name_H-M   'P 1'
#
loop_
_entity.id
_entity.type
_entity.pdbx_description
1 polymer ?
#
loop_
_entity_poly.entity_id
_entity_poly.type
_entity_poly.pdbx_seq_one_letter_code
_entity_poly.pdbx_strand_id
1 'polypeptide(L)'
;MSANDQPDPTDLTPLSPAFFHILLSLGEGERHGYALKREISLRTGGKLKLGPGVLYGSINKMVELGLIEESEARPDAHLDDERRRYYRITSYGRKVAQAEAARMRELVQLAKAKFGVPKHA
;
A
#
# COMPACT_ATOMS: atom_id res chain seq x y z
N MET A 1 -1.40 15.21 19.51
CA MET A 1 -2.57 15.08 18.63
C MET A 1 -3.22 13.74 18.82
N SER A 2 -4.51 13.73 18.93
CA SER A 2 -5.23 12.48 19.11
C SER A 2 -5.47 11.79 17.77
N ALA A 3 -5.79 10.50 17.85
CA ALA A 3 -6.15 9.74 16.65
C ALA A 3 -7.38 10.33 15.94
N ASN A 4 -8.16 11.16 16.66
CA ASN A 4 -9.34 11.80 16.09
C ASN A 4 -9.03 12.90 15.08
N ASP A 5 -7.76 13.31 15.00
CA ASP A 5 -7.35 14.34 14.05
C ASP A 5 -7.08 13.78 12.65
N GLN A 6 -7.07 12.46 12.52
CA GLN A 6 -6.90 11.85 11.21
C GLN A 6 -8.19 11.96 10.40
N PRO A 7 -8.07 12.19 9.08
CA PRO A 7 -9.26 12.21 8.24
C PRO A 7 -10.03 10.90 8.29
N ASP A 8 -11.31 10.94 7.95
CA ASP A 8 -12.07 9.71 7.76
C ASP A 8 -11.34 8.88 6.71
N PRO A 9 -11.20 7.57 6.92
CA PRO A 9 -10.50 6.71 5.95
C PRO A 9 -11.00 6.85 4.52
N THR A 10 -12.31 7.08 4.32
CA THR A 10 -12.87 7.24 2.99
C THR A 10 -12.40 8.53 2.30
N ASP A 11 -12.01 9.53 3.08
CA ASP A 11 -11.56 10.80 2.52
C ASP A 11 -10.22 10.68 1.79
N LEU A 12 -9.45 9.63 2.08
CA LEU A 12 -8.19 9.41 1.40
C LEU A 12 -8.34 8.58 0.13
N THR A 13 -9.54 8.08 -0.15
CA THR A 13 -9.79 7.30 -1.36
C THR A 13 -10.32 8.20 -2.48
N PRO A 14 -10.07 7.87 -3.74
CA PRO A 14 -9.34 6.70 -4.21
C PRO A 14 -7.83 6.82 -3.98
N LEU A 15 -7.22 5.72 -3.65
CA LEU A 15 -5.76 5.66 -3.51
C LEU A 15 -5.11 5.49 -4.88
N SER A 16 -3.89 6.00 -5.01
CA SER A 16 -3.11 5.68 -6.21
C SER A 16 -2.78 4.18 -6.22
N PRO A 17 -2.54 3.60 -7.40
CA PRO A 17 -2.10 2.21 -7.47
C PRO A 17 -0.86 1.92 -6.62
N ALA A 18 0.11 2.82 -6.61
CA ALA A 18 1.32 2.65 -5.80
C ALA A 18 0.97 2.55 -4.31
N PHE A 19 0.14 3.45 -3.81
CA PHE A 19 -0.25 3.46 -2.40
C PHE A 19 -0.96 2.16 -2.03
N PHE A 20 -1.93 1.74 -2.84
CA PHE A 20 -2.71 0.55 -2.50
C PHE A 20 -1.85 -0.71 -2.53
N HIS A 21 -0.97 -0.83 -3.53
CA HIS A 21 -0.07 -1.97 -3.59
C HIS A 21 0.91 -2.02 -2.43
N ILE A 22 1.40 -0.87 -1.98
CA ILE A 22 2.27 -0.83 -0.81
C ILE A 22 1.50 -1.32 0.42
N LEU A 23 0.26 -0.84 0.61
CA LEU A 23 -0.55 -1.30 1.74
C LEU A 23 -0.83 -2.80 1.67
N LEU A 24 -1.10 -3.33 0.48
CA LEU A 24 -1.33 -4.77 0.30
C LEU A 24 -0.12 -5.58 0.75
N SER A 25 1.08 -5.16 0.34
CA SER A 25 2.30 -5.87 0.73
C SER A 25 2.54 -5.79 2.24
N LEU A 26 2.35 -4.62 2.82
CA LEU A 26 2.57 -4.44 4.25
C LEU A 26 1.47 -5.10 5.10
N GLY A 27 0.33 -5.40 4.50
CA GLY A 27 -0.73 -6.16 5.18
C GLY A 27 -0.29 -7.56 5.55
N GLU A 28 0.70 -8.11 4.87
CA GLU A 28 1.23 -9.45 5.13
C GLU A 28 2.42 -9.43 6.10
N GLY A 29 2.97 -8.26 6.40
CA GLY A 29 4.11 -8.14 7.29
C GLY A 29 5.00 -6.98 6.93
N GLU A 30 6.02 -6.77 7.74
CA GLU A 30 6.96 -5.70 7.52
C GLU A 30 7.84 -5.96 6.30
N ARG A 31 8.18 -4.88 5.58
CA ARG A 31 9.00 -4.96 4.37
C ARG A 31 9.91 -3.74 4.29
N HIS A 32 11.10 -3.92 3.72
CA HIS A 32 11.92 -2.79 3.31
C HIS A 32 11.51 -2.37 1.89
N GLY A 33 11.96 -1.18 1.48
CA GLY A 33 11.51 -0.61 0.21
C GLY A 33 11.81 -1.48 -1.00
N TYR A 34 12.98 -2.10 -1.03
CA TYR A 34 13.35 -2.96 -2.16
C TYR A 34 12.41 -4.16 -2.29
N ALA A 35 12.03 -4.78 -1.18
CA ALA A 35 11.09 -5.89 -1.19
C ALA A 35 9.71 -5.44 -1.70
N LEU A 36 9.28 -4.23 -1.32
CA LEU A 36 8.02 -3.68 -1.82
C LEU A 36 8.05 -3.55 -3.35
N LYS A 37 9.12 -2.97 -3.87
CA LYS A 37 9.28 -2.80 -5.31
C LYS A 37 9.16 -4.15 -6.02
N ARG A 38 9.85 -5.15 -5.52
CA ARG A 38 9.89 -6.49 -6.10
C ARG A 38 8.52 -7.17 -6.07
N GLU A 39 7.86 -7.14 -4.91
CA GLU A 39 6.55 -7.77 -4.76
C GLU A 39 5.51 -7.13 -5.66
N ILE A 40 5.53 -5.81 -5.75
CA ILE A 40 4.57 -5.08 -6.58
C ILE A 40 4.77 -5.41 -8.05
N SER A 41 6.03 -5.44 -8.51
CA SER A 41 6.32 -5.81 -9.88
C SER A 41 5.84 -7.23 -10.20
N LEU A 42 6.11 -8.18 -9.30
CA LEU A 42 5.68 -9.57 -9.48
C LEU A 42 4.16 -9.70 -9.47
N ARG A 43 3.49 -9.04 -8.53
CA ARG A 43 2.02 -9.11 -8.41
C ARG A 43 1.32 -8.57 -9.64
N THR A 44 1.90 -7.56 -10.27
CA THR A 44 1.28 -6.91 -11.43
C THR A 44 1.80 -7.43 -12.76
N GLY A 45 2.61 -8.49 -12.74
CA GLY A 45 3.19 -9.03 -13.97
C GLY A 45 4.10 -8.02 -14.66
N GLY A 46 4.77 -7.18 -13.89
CA GLY A 46 5.66 -6.15 -14.40
C GLY A 46 4.96 -4.90 -14.92
N LYS A 47 3.64 -4.83 -14.81
CA LYS A 47 2.89 -3.66 -15.30
C LYS A 47 3.06 -2.43 -14.42
N LEU A 48 3.32 -2.63 -13.14
CA LEU A 48 3.59 -1.53 -12.23
C LEU A 48 5.00 -1.70 -11.67
N LYS A 49 5.92 -0.92 -12.21
CA LYS A 49 7.30 -0.89 -11.76
C LYS A 49 7.56 0.47 -11.13
N LEU A 50 7.83 0.49 -9.85
CA LEU A 50 8.07 1.73 -9.14
C LEU A 50 9.56 2.05 -9.18
N GLY A 51 9.91 3.14 -9.85
CA GLY A 51 11.28 3.65 -9.77
C GLY A 51 11.56 4.17 -8.37
N PRO A 52 12.85 4.37 -8.03
CA PRO A 52 13.21 4.82 -6.67
C PRO A 52 12.51 6.11 -6.24
N GLY A 53 12.37 7.07 -7.14
CA GLY A 53 11.72 8.33 -6.82
C GLY A 53 10.25 8.17 -6.46
N VAL A 54 9.52 7.39 -7.27
CA VAL A 54 8.10 7.15 -7.02
C VAL A 54 7.92 6.30 -5.77
N LEU A 55 8.73 5.27 -5.62
CA LEU A 55 8.64 4.37 -4.46
C LEU A 55 8.87 5.13 -3.15
N TYR A 56 10.00 5.81 -3.03
CA TYR A 56 10.33 6.47 -1.77
C TYR A 56 9.52 7.75 -1.55
N GLY A 57 9.11 8.42 -2.63
CA GLY A 57 8.17 9.51 -2.52
C GLY A 57 6.82 9.05 -1.98
N SER A 58 6.34 7.92 -2.47
CA SER A 58 5.09 7.31 -1.96
C SER A 58 5.23 6.90 -0.51
N ILE A 59 6.32 6.22 -0.15
CA ILE A 59 6.57 5.80 1.23
C ILE A 59 6.58 7.01 2.17
N ASN A 60 7.31 8.05 1.80
CA ASN A 60 7.40 9.25 2.64
C ASN A 60 6.04 9.91 2.82
N LYS A 61 5.25 9.99 1.76
CA LYS A 61 3.92 10.57 1.84
C LYS A 61 3.00 9.72 2.71
N MET A 62 3.10 8.41 2.59
CA MET A 62 2.27 7.50 3.38
C MET A 62 2.64 7.55 4.87
N VAL A 63 3.91 7.73 5.19
CA VAL A 63 4.33 7.96 6.57
C VAL A 63 3.73 9.25 7.10
N GLU A 64 3.80 10.32 6.30
CA GLU A 64 3.24 11.62 6.65
C GLU A 64 1.74 11.53 6.92
N LEU A 65 1.02 10.76 6.11
CA LEU A 65 -0.42 10.58 6.28
C LEU A 65 -0.80 9.60 7.40
N GLY A 66 0.18 8.93 7.99
CA GLY A 66 -0.09 7.98 9.07
C GLY A 66 -0.56 6.62 8.61
N LEU A 67 -0.43 6.31 7.32
CA LEU A 67 -0.85 5.02 6.77
C LEU A 67 0.14 3.90 7.08
N ILE A 68 1.41 4.25 7.13
CA ILE A 68 2.48 3.33 7.46
C ILE A 68 3.44 4.04 8.41
N GLU A 69 4.30 3.27 9.04
CA GLU A 69 5.34 3.83 9.89
C GLU A 69 6.61 3.03 9.75
N GLU A 70 7.73 3.64 10.05
CA GLU A 70 8.99 2.94 10.03
C GLU A 70 9.04 1.97 11.20
N SER A 71 9.43 0.74 10.90
CA SER A 71 9.54 -0.31 11.90
C SER A 71 10.96 -0.33 12.45
N GLU A 72 11.10 -0.65 13.73
CA GLU A 72 12.40 -0.83 14.33
C GLU A 72 12.96 -2.24 14.08
N ALA A 73 12.16 -3.14 13.53
CA ALA A 73 12.61 -4.49 13.23
C ALA A 73 13.74 -4.46 12.20
N ARG A 74 14.79 -5.20 12.48
CA ARG A 74 15.95 -5.31 11.60
C ARG A 74 16.35 -6.78 11.51
N PRO A 75 15.55 -7.60 10.82
CA PRO A 75 15.84 -9.04 10.76
C PRO A 75 17.22 -9.35 10.20
N ASP A 76 17.74 -8.49 9.34
CA ASP A 76 19.04 -8.67 8.71
C ASP A 76 20.03 -7.63 9.21
N ALA A 77 20.37 -7.71 10.51
CA ALA A 77 21.26 -6.75 11.13
C ALA A 77 22.62 -6.62 10.43
N HIS A 78 23.09 -7.69 9.79
CA HIS A 78 24.34 -7.67 9.04
C HIS A 78 24.28 -6.81 7.79
N LEU A 79 23.07 -6.58 7.30
CA LEU A 79 22.83 -5.81 6.10
C LEU A 79 22.24 -4.45 6.44
N ASP A 80 22.39 -4.07 7.71
CA ASP A 80 21.82 -2.82 8.20
C ASP A 80 22.51 -1.62 7.57
N ASP A 81 21.86 -1.03 6.59
CA ASP A 81 22.24 0.27 6.07
C ASP A 81 20.97 1.10 5.95
N GLU A 82 21.12 2.40 5.75
CA GLU A 82 20.01 3.33 5.74
C GLU A 82 18.99 3.03 4.64
N ARG A 83 19.40 2.35 3.59
CA ARG A 83 18.50 2.02 2.48
C ARG A 83 17.61 0.83 2.78
N ARG A 84 17.86 0.11 3.89
CA ARG A 84 17.10 -1.06 4.29
C ARG A 84 16.21 -0.79 5.47
N ARG A 85 15.58 0.38 5.46
CA ARG A 85 14.57 0.69 6.46
C ARG A 85 13.34 -0.16 6.22
N TYR A 86 12.80 -0.68 7.32
CA TYR A 86 11.60 -1.50 7.27
C TYR A 86 10.39 -0.67 7.64
N TYR A 87 9.27 -1.01 7.04
CA TYR A 87 8.01 -0.30 7.24
C TYR A 87 6.92 -1.28 7.59
N ARG A 88 5.91 -0.80 8.31
CA ARG A 88 4.75 -1.59 8.67
C ARG A 88 3.49 -0.74 8.50
N ILE A 89 2.37 -1.42 8.27
CA ILE A 89 1.09 -0.75 8.14
C ILE A 89 0.58 -0.37 9.54
N THR A 90 -0.05 0.80 9.64
CA THR A 90 -0.67 1.24 10.90
C THR A 90 -2.13 0.78 10.95
N SER A 91 -2.76 0.88 12.13
CA SER A 91 -4.19 0.62 12.24
C SER A 91 -4.99 1.52 11.30
N TYR A 92 -4.60 2.78 11.21
CA TYR A 92 -5.24 3.73 10.31
C TYR A 92 -5.05 3.32 8.85
N GLY A 93 -3.84 2.88 8.49
CA GLY A 93 -3.57 2.37 7.14
C GLY A 93 -4.46 1.20 6.78
N ARG A 94 -4.71 0.30 7.72
CA ARG A 94 -5.62 -0.83 7.49
C ARG A 94 -7.04 -0.35 7.21
N LYS A 95 -7.50 0.64 7.95
CA LYS A 95 -8.84 1.20 7.74
C LYS A 95 -8.97 1.86 6.37
N VAL A 96 -7.94 2.56 5.95
CA VAL A 96 -7.92 3.19 4.63
C VAL A 96 -7.90 2.13 3.53
N ALA A 97 -7.10 1.06 3.70
CA ALA A 97 -7.07 -0.04 2.76
C ALA A 97 -8.44 -0.72 2.64
N GLN A 98 -9.13 -0.90 3.78
CA GLN A 98 -10.47 -1.47 3.80
C GLN A 98 -11.48 -0.56 3.07
N ALA A 99 -11.37 0.75 3.26
CA ALA A 99 -12.23 1.71 2.57
C ALA A 99 -12.02 1.65 1.06
N GLU A 100 -10.76 1.54 0.65
CA GLU A 100 -10.45 1.44 -0.77
C GLU A 100 -10.97 0.13 -1.37
N ALA A 101 -10.81 -0.98 -0.65
CA ALA A 101 -11.32 -2.27 -1.10
C ALA A 101 -12.85 -2.22 -1.26
N ALA A 102 -13.55 -1.59 -0.32
CA ALA A 102 -15.00 -1.45 -0.39
C ALA A 102 -15.42 -0.62 -1.61
N ARG A 103 -14.71 0.47 -1.87
CA ARG A 103 -14.95 1.30 -3.04
C ARG A 103 -14.76 0.51 -4.34
N MET A 104 -13.68 -0.25 -4.43
CA MET A 104 -13.39 -1.07 -5.59
C MET A 104 -14.43 -2.16 -5.79
N ARG A 105 -14.89 -2.76 -4.70
CA ARG A 105 -15.91 -3.80 -4.75
C ARG A 105 -17.20 -3.27 -5.38
N GLU A 106 -17.63 -2.08 -4.99
CA GLU A 106 -18.81 -1.46 -5.58
C GLU A 106 -18.64 -1.21 -7.06
N LEU A 107 -17.46 -0.73 -7.46
CA LEU A 107 -17.17 -0.50 -8.87
C LEU A 107 -17.15 -1.80 -9.67
N VAL A 108 -16.57 -2.85 -9.10
CA VAL A 108 -16.55 -4.16 -9.76
C VAL A 108 -17.96 -4.67 -9.95
N GLN A 109 -18.84 -4.56 -8.96
CA GLN A 109 -20.22 -4.98 -9.07
C GLN A 109 -20.97 -4.22 -10.15
N LEU A 110 -20.75 -2.91 -10.22
CA LEU A 110 -21.34 -2.08 -11.25
C LEU A 110 -20.85 -2.49 -12.66
N ALA A 111 -19.55 -2.73 -12.78
CA ALA A 111 -18.96 -3.16 -14.05
C ALA A 111 -19.51 -4.52 -14.49
N LYS A 112 -19.67 -5.45 -13.56
CA LYS A 112 -20.28 -6.77 -13.87
C LYS A 112 -21.69 -6.61 -14.39
N ALA A 113 -22.47 -5.72 -13.78
CA ALA A 113 -23.85 -5.51 -14.20
C ALA A 113 -23.92 -4.92 -15.61
N LYS A 114 -22.96 -4.07 -15.97
CA LYS A 114 -22.98 -3.40 -17.29
C LYS A 114 -22.29 -4.20 -18.39
N PHE A 115 -21.21 -4.88 -18.07
CA PHE A 115 -20.34 -5.50 -19.07
C PHE A 115 -20.22 -7.02 -18.95
N GLY A 116 -20.74 -7.59 -17.88
CA GLY A 116 -20.56 -9.00 -17.59
C GLY A 116 -19.17 -9.28 -17.04
N VAL A 117 -18.84 -10.56 -16.93
CA VAL A 117 -17.55 -11.02 -16.43
C VAL A 117 -16.85 -11.81 -17.53
N PRO A 118 -15.56 -11.57 -17.79
CA PRO A 118 -14.85 -12.37 -18.79
C PRO A 118 -14.85 -13.84 -18.40
N LYS A 119 -14.96 -14.72 -19.40
CA LYS A 119 -15.00 -16.17 -19.17
C LYS A 119 -13.70 -16.70 -18.53
N HIS A 120 -12.61 -16.01 -18.77
CA HIS A 120 -11.27 -16.44 -18.29
C HIS A 120 -10.62 -15.36 -17.46
N ALA A 121 -11.36 -14.78 -16.55
CA ALA A 121 -10.85 -13.77 -15.65
C ALA A 121 -10.10 -14.39 -14.47
#